data_9f89375900a9c0ad2e0fdaf063950fb1
#
_entry.id   9f89375900a9c0ad2e0fdaf063950fb1
#
_cell.length_a   1.000
_cell.length_b   1.000
_cell.length_c   1.000
_cell.angle_alpha   90.00
_cell.angle_beta   90.00
_cell.angle_gamma   90.00
#
_symmetry.space_group_name_H-M   'P 1'
#
loop_
_entity.id
_entity.type
_entity.pdbx_description
1 polymer ?
#
loop_
_entity_poly.entity_id
_entity_poly.type
_entity_poly.pdbx_seq_one_letter_code
_entity_poly.pdbx_strand_id
1 'polypeptide(L)'
;MKSLFRCPVCGGPLDREERVYRCADRHSYDIAKEGYTYLLPPNQKHSADPGDDKAMSAARRDFLSKKYYAPLLNTLCSRILPLVGEHPVILDAGCGEGYYTAGIRAALTAAGKTPAIAGIDISKSILRLAAKREKQVEFAVASCYHLPFADETADLLLDCFSPLAIDEFRRVLKPGGHFLYVVPGADHLWELKRILYDAPYPNEEKETPYEGFTYEAIVPVDFTLHLANQADIQSLFRMTPYCWKTPKAGVERMEALENLDCQASFRIHIFKKL
;
A
#
# COMPACT_ATOMS: atom_id res chain seq x y z
N MET A 1 13.54 -20.30 9.69
CA MET A 1 14.05 -19.10 9.01
C MET A 1 13.53 -17.87 9.74
N LYS A 2 14.38 -16.92 10.11
CA LYS A 2 13.94 -15.71 10.79
C LYS A 2 13.01 -14.91 9.89
N SER A 3 11.86 -14.51 10.44
CA SER A 3 10.91 -13.62 9.78
C SER A 3 11.22 -12.17 10.10
N LEU A 4 10.72 -11.24 9.27
CA LEU A 4 10.68 -9.83 9.60
C LEU A 4 9.65 -9.51 10.69
N PHE A 5 8.64 -10.38 10.85
CA PHE A 5 7.56 -10.15 11.81
C PHE A 5 7.94 -10.41 13.26
N ARG A 6 7.25 -9.69 14.15
CA ARG A 6 7.26 -9.86 15.60
C ARG A 6 5.93 -10.41 16.08
N CYS A 7 5.98 -11.15 17.17
CA CYS A 7 4.80 -11.67 17.83
C CYS A 7 3.94 -10.52 18.38
N PRO A 8 2.67 -10.37 17.97
CA PRO A 8 1.81 -9.28 18.45
C PRO A 8 1.41 -9.43 19.93
N VAL A 9 1.70 -10.58 20.58
CA VAL A 9 1.39 -10.83 22.00
C VAL A 9 2.56 -10.48 22.89
N CYS A 10 3.75 -11.00 22.60
CA CYS A 10 4.94 -10.83 23.48
C CYS A 10 6.04 -9.94 22.88
N GLY A 11 5.87 -9.43 21.64
CA GLY A 11 6.88 -8.62 20.95
C GLY A 11 8.14 -9.38 20.51
N GLY A 12 8.25 -10.67 20.85
CA GLY A 12 9.40 -11.52 20.49
C GLY A 12 9.49 -11.79 18.99
N PRO A 13 10.70 -12.12 18.46
CA PRO A 13 10.86 -12.47 17.06
C PRO A 13 10.03 -13.70 16.69
N LEU A 14 9.56 -13.73 15.44
CA LEU A 14 8.89 -14.89 14.89
C LEU A 14 9.84 -15.69 13.99
N ASP A 15 9.88 -16.99 14.18
CA ASP A 15 10.54 -17.92 13.29
C ASP A 15 9.51 -18.63 12.40
N ARG A 16 9.81 -18.73 11.12
CA ARG A 16 8.98 -19.48 10.17
C ARG A 16 9.37 -20.94 10.15
N GLU A 17 8.41 -21.80 10.50
CA GLU A 17 8.50 -23.26 10.48
C GLU A 17 7.45 -23.78 9.49
N GLU A 18 7.86 -24.19 8.30
CA GLU A 18 6.96 -24.68 7.23
C GLU A 18 5.76 -23.73 6.99
N ARG A 19 4.63 -24.00 7.65
CA ARG A 19 3.36 -23.26 7.47
C ARG A 19 2.89 -22.54 8.72
N VAL A 20 3.78 -22.27 9.66
CA VAL A 20 3.47 -21.57 10.91
C VAL A 20 4.59 -20.63 11.28
N TYR A 21 4.25 -19.48 11.87
CA TYR A 21 5.19 -18.62 12.58
C TYR A 21 5.10 -18.91 14.08
N ARG A 22 6.25 -18.99 14.76
CA ARG A 22 6.32 -19.20 16.22
C ARG A 22 7.32 -18.25 16.87
N CYS A 23 7.02 -17.84 18.11
CA CYS A 23 7.97 -17.16 18.98
C CYS A 23 8.50 -18.11 20.07
N ALA A 24 9.51 -17.67 20.81
CA ALA A 24 10.08 -18.43 21.93
C ALA A 24 9.06 -18.78 23.04
N ASP A 25 8.07 -17.88 23.25
CA ASP A 25 6.97 -18.08 24.22
C ASP A 25 5.85 -18.98 23.67
N ARG A 26 6.08 -19.69 22.56
CA ARG A 26 5.18 -20.66 21.92
C ARG A 26 3.87 -20.07 21.34
N HIS A 27 3.74 -18.74 21.22
CA HIS A 27 2.65 -18.20 20.41
C HIS A 27 2.86 -18.61 18.96
N SER A 28 1.79 -19.02 18.28
CA SER A 28 1.86 -19.55 16.92
C SER A 28 0.79 -18.94 16.03
N TYR A 29 1.16 -18.71 14.75
CA TYR A 29 0.31 -18.07 13.75
C TYR A 29 0.40 -18.84 12.45
N ASP A 30 -0.71 -19.44 12.03
CA ASP A 30 -0.76 -20.21 10.79
C ASP A 30 -0.50 -19.35 9.56
N ILE A 31 0.20 -19.91 8.60
CA ILE A 31 0.35 -19.35 7.26
C ILE A 31 -0.75 -19.94 6.38
N ALA A 32 -1.63 -19.10 5.88
CA ALA A 32 -2.69 -19.49 4.96
C ALA A 32 -2.11 -20.16 3.71
N LYS A 33 -2.92 -20.95 3.01
CA LYS A 33 -2.49 -21.62 1.77
C LYS A 33 -2.01 -20.64 0.69
N GLU A 34 -2.50 -19.44 0.71
CA GLU A 34 -2.09 -18.37 -0.19
C GLU A 34 -0.72 -17.77 0.15
N GLY A 35 -0.27 -17.85 1.43
CA GLY A 35 1.06 -17.40 1.87
C GLY A 35 1.06 -16.21 2.82
N TYR A 36 -0.09 -15.72 3.32
CA TYR A 36 -0.16 -14.69 4.35
C TYR A 36 -0.46 -15.28 5.72
N THR A 37 -0.15 -14.54 6.78
CA THR A 37 -0.49 -14.88 8.17
C THR A 37 -1.43 -13.85 8.80
N TYR A 38 -2.01 -14.16 9.95
CA TYR A 38 -2.91 -13.25 10.68
C TYR A 38 -2.25 -12.82 12.00
N LEU A 39 -1.77 -11.57 12.03
CA LEU A 39 -1.09 -10.97 13.19
C LEU A 39 -1.89 -9.85 13.86
N LEU A 40 -3.13 -9.58 13.43
CA LEU A 40 -3.97 -8.55 14.03
C LEU A 40 -4.60 -9.11 15.32
N PRO A 41 -4.28 -8.58 16.52
CA PRO A 41 -4.87 -9.02 17.77
C PRO A 41 -6.38 -8.73 17.82
N PRO A 42 -7.19 -9.53 18.53
CA PRO A 42 -8.63 -9.34 18.60
C PRO A 42 -9.07 -7.97 19.12
N ASN A 43 -8.32 -7.38 20.05
CA ASN A 43 -8.59 -6.05 20.62
C ASN A 43 -8.32 -4.88 19.66
N GLN A 44 -7.66 -5.13 18.54
CA GLN A 44 -7.40 -4.12 17.47
C GLN A 44 -8.38 -4.27 16.28
N LYS A 45 -9.29 -5.22 16.37
CA LYS A 45 -10.29 -5.45 15.33
C LYS A 45 -11.57 -4.67 15.65
N HIS A 46 -11.77 -3.54 14.98
CA HIS A 46 -12.92 -2.63 15.18
C HIS A 46 -14.14 -2.93 14.31
N SER A 47 -14.02 -3.81 13.31
CA SER A 47 -15.13 -4.28 12.47
C SER A 47 -14.98 -5.76 12.12
N ALA A 48 -16.06 -6.39 11.67
CA ALA A 48 -16.03 -7.78 11.27
C ALA A 48 -15.14 -8.02 10.04
N ASP A 49 -15.15 -7.08 9.09
CA ASP A 49 -14.38 -7.14 7.83
C ASP A 49 -13.78 -5.74 7.56
N PRO A 50 -12.62 -5.39 8.19
CA PRO A 50 -12.03 -4.08 8.04
C PRO A 50 -11.31 -3.92 6.69
N GLY A 51 -11.23 -2.68 6.20
CA GLY A 51 -10.57 -2.34 4.94
C GLY A 51 -11.43 -2.60 3.70
N ASP A 52 -10.78 -2.80 2.57
CA ASP A 52 -11.45 -3.04 1.29
C ASP A 52 -12.29 -4.33 1.33
N ASP A 53 -13.53 -4.24 0.91
CA ASP A 53 -14.38 -5.41 0.70
C ASP A 53 -13.93 -6.24 -0.52
N LYS A 54 -14.61 -7.36 -0.77
CA LYS A 54 -14.25 -8.25 -1.89
C LYS A 54 -14.43 -7.59 -3.26
N ALA A 55 -15.44 -6.71 -3.41
CA ALA A 55 -15.73 -6.05 -4.68
C ALA A 55 -14.68 -4.96 -4.97
N MET A 56 -14.32 -4.14 -3.96
CA MET A 56 -13.23 -3.18 -4.07
C MET A 56 -11.89 -3.87 -4.37
N SER A 57 -11.57 -4.93 -3.63
CA SER A 57 -10.34 -5.71 -3.83
C SER A 57 -10.24 -6.27 -5.25
N ALA A 58 -11.37 -6.76 -5.82
CA ALA A 58 -11.42 -7.26 -7.19
C ALA A 58 -11.25 -6.13 -8.21
N ALA A 59 -11.96 -5.01 -8.03
CA ALA A 59 -11.87 -3.84 -8.90
C ALA A 59 -10.44 -3.27 -8.92
N ARG A 60 -9.80 -3.15 -7.74
CA ARG A 60 -8.40 -2.69 -7.61
C ARG A 60 -7.45 -3.61 -8.35
N ARG A 61 -7.56 -4.94 -8.14
CA ARG A 61 -6.75 -5.92 -8.86
C ARG A 61 -6.93 -5.80 -10.37
N ASP A 62 -8.17 -5.73 -10.85
CA ASP A 62 -8.48 -5.70 -12.28
C ASP A 62 -7.92 -4.42 -12.93
N PHE A 63 -8.07 -3.28 -12.28
CA PHE A 63 -7.53 -2.00 -12.72
C PHE A 63 -5.99 -1.98 -12.74
N LEU A 64 -5.35 -2.35 -11.62
CA LEU A 64 -3.88 -2.31 -11.50
C LEU A 64 -3.22 -3.37 -12.38
N SER A 65 -3.85 -4.54 -12.60
CA SER A 65 -3.32 -5.58 -13.50
C SER A 65 -3.28 -5.13 -14.97
N LYS A 66 -4.11 -4.17 -15.36
CA LYS A 66 -4.06 -3.51 -16.68
C LYS A 66 -2.98 -2.43 -16.78
N LYS A 67 -2.21 -2.24 -15.69
CA LYS A 67 -1.07 -1.32 -15.62
C LYS A 67 -1.42 0.17 -15.77
N TYR A 68 -2.67 0.56 -15.49
CA TYR A 68 -3.08 1.96 -15.54
C TYR A 68 -2.23 2.87 -14.64
N TYR A 69 -1.75 2.35 -13.49
CA TYR A 69 -0.87 3.09 -12.59
C TYR A 69 0.63 2.70 -12.74
N ALA A 70 1.02 2.15 -13.91
CA ALA A 70 2.42 1.85 -14.19
C ALA A 70 3.35 3.09 -14.11
N PRO A 71 2.97 4.30 -14.55
CA PRO A 71 3.81 5.48 -14.39
C PRO A 71 4.15 5.78 -12.93
N LEU A 72 3.19 5.63 -12.00
CA LEU A 72 3.44 5.79 -10.56
C LEU A 72 4.42 4.71 -10.04
N LEU A 73 4.18 3.43 -10.37
CA LEU A 73 5.07 2.35 -9.97
C LEU A 73 6.50 2.55 -10.50
N ASN A 74 6.65 2.95 -11.77
CA ASN A 74 7.95 3.19 -12.39
C ASN A 74 8.70 4.35 -11.69
N THR A 75 7.97 5.41 -11.34
CA THR A 75 8.54 6.53 -10.59
C THR A 75 8.97 6.10 -9.19
N LEU A 76 8.13 5.35 -8.47
CA LEU A 76 8.50 4.78 -7.16
C LEU A 76 9.78 3.93 -7.27
N CYS A 77 9.84 3.00 -8.22
CA CYS A 77 11.03 2.17 -8.43
C CYS A 77 12.29 3.01 -8.69
N SER A 78 12.19 4.03 -9.55
CA SER A 78 13.32 4.91 -9.88
C SER A 78 13.82 5.73 -8.68
N ARG A 79 12.89 6.11 -7.77
CA ARG A 79 13.24 6.85 -6.54
C ARG A 79 13.77 5.94 -5.44
N ILE A 80 13.28 4.72 -5.33
CA ILE A 80 13.71 3.75 -4.29
C ILE A 80 15.11 3.20 -4.58
N LEU A 81 15.41 2.88 -5.83
CA LEU A 81 16.66 2.25 -6.23
C LEU A 81 17.93 2.92 -5.67
N PRO A 82 18.11 4.26 -5.74
CA PRO A 82 19.29 4.93 -5.19
C PRO A 82 19.28 5.09 -3.66
N LEU A 83 18.11 4.95 -3.01
CA LEU A 83 17.95 5.15 -1.56
C LEU A 83 18.33 3.92 -0.73
N VAL A 84 18.47 2.75 -1.35
CA VAL A 84 18.65 1.48 -0.63
C VAL A 84 19.93 0.74 -1.04
N GLY A 85 20.53 0.04 -0.09
CA GLY A 85 21.75 -0.77 -0.30
C GLY A 85 21.51 -2.06 -1.09
N GLU A 86 22.45 -3.02 -1.00
CA GLU A 86 22.40 -4.31 -1.73
C GLU A 86 21.37 -5.27 -1.14
N HIS A 87 21.19 -5.27 0.18
CA HIS A 87 20.31 -6.17 0.94
C HIS A 87 19.29 -5.38 1.75
N PRO A 88 18.39 -4.59 1.12
CA PRO A 88 17.50 -3.71 1.86
C PRO A 88 16.36 -4.49 2.52
N VAL A 89 15.96 -4.01 3.71
CA VAL A 89 14.70 -4.38 4.33
C VAL A 89 13.66 -3.31 4.00
N ILE A 90 12.57 -3.72 3.34
CA ILE A 90 11.50 -2.82 2.92
C ILE A 90 10.19 -3.25 3.56
N LEU A 91 9.47 -2.30 4.14
CA LEU A 91 8.14 -2.50 4.69
C LEU A 91 7.11 -1.74 3.84
N ASP A 92 5.99 -2.40 3.53
CA ASP A 92 4.87 -1.82 2.80
C ASP A 92 3.65 -1.79 3.72
N ALA A 93 3.32 -0.61 4.23
CA ALA A 93 2.25 -0.38 5.19
C ALA A 93 0.94 -0.05 4.44
N GLY A 94 -0.01 -1.00 4.44
CA GLY A 94 -1.21 -0.93 3.61
C GLY A 94 -0.94 -1.40 2.18
N CYS A 95 -0.26 -2.55 2.04
CA CYS A 95 0.23 -3.06 0.74
C CYS A 95 -0.88 -3.43 -0.25
N GLY A 96 -2.14 -3.45 0.19
CA GLY A 96 -3.27 -3.81 -0.64
C GLY A 96 -3.12 -5.18 -1.30
N GLU A 97 -3.36 -5.25 -2.61
CA GLU A 97 -3.24 -6.50 -3.40
C GLU A 97 -1.80 -6.78 -3.87
N GLY A 98 -0.81 -6.01 -3.35
CA GLY A 98 0.61 -6.24 -3.57
C GLY A 98 1.15 -5.75 -4.92
N TYR A 99 0.46 -4.87 -5.63
CA TYR A 99 0.90 -4.36 -6.93
C TYR A 99 2.23 -3.60 -6.83
N TYR A 100 2.29 -2.62 -5.93
CA TYR A 100 3.51 -1.84 -5.73
C TYR A 100 4.61 -2.67 -5.08
N THR A 101 4.27 -3.45 -4.06
CA THR A 101 5.20 -4.37 -3.38
C THR A 101 5.92 -5.30 -4.35
N ALA A 102 5.16 -5.99 -5.21
CA ALA A 102 5.70 -6.92 -6.21
C ALA A 102 6.54 -6.21 -7.28
N GLY A 103 6.07 -5.04 -7.76
CA GLY A 103 6.79 -4.26 -8.77
C GLY A 103 8.13 -3.71 -8.24
N ILE A 104 8.15 -3.19 -7.02
CA ILE A 104 9.37 -2.70 -6.35
C ILE A 104 10.34 -3.86 -6.14
N ARG A 105 9.86 -5.01 -5.64
CA ARG A 105 10.71 -6.19 -5.50
C ARG A 105 11.34 -6.60 -6.83
N ALA A 106 10.55 -6.68 -7.90
CA ALA A 106 11.04 -7.05 -9.24
C ALA A 106 12.12 -6.06 -9.74
N ALA A 107 11.89 -4.74 -9.56
CA ALA A 107 12.84 -3.70 -9.97
C ALA A 107 14.16 -3.80 -9.20
N LEU A 108 14.11 -4.00 -7.87
CA LEU A 108 15.31 -4.16 -7.04
C LEU A 108 16.09 -5.42 -7.42
N THR A 109 15.40 -6.53 -7.64
CA THR A 109 16.02 -7.79 -8.07
C THR A 109 16.67 -7.66 -9.45
N ALA A 110 16.02 -6.99 -10.39
CA ALA A 110 16.57 -6.71 -11.71
C ALA A 110 17.81 -5.82 -11.66
N ALA A 111 17.92 -4.96 -10.64
CA ALA A 111 19.11 -4.14 -10.36
C ALA A 111 20.19 -4.88 -9.55
N GLY A 112 20.08 -6.19 -9.38
CA GLY A 112 21.07 -7.03 -8.67
C GLY A 112 20.99 -6.98 -7.15
N LYS A 113 19.96 -6.33 -6.58
CA LYS A 113 19.76 -6.28 -5.12
C LYS A 113 18.99 -7.50 -4.62
N THR A 114 19.16 -7.83 -3.34
CA THR A 114 18.47 -8.96 -2.68
C THR A 114 17.58 -8.45 -1.54
N PRO A 115 16.43 -7.86 -1.86
CA PRO A 115 15.56 -7.24 -0.85
C PRO A 115 14.85 -8.28 0.01
N ALA A 116 14.77 -8.02 1.32
CA ALA A 116 13.82 -8.64 2.23
C ALA A 116 12.60 -7.71 2.34
N ILE A 117 11.42 -8.18 1.95
CA ILE A 117 10.22 -7.34 1.90
C ILE A 117 9.11 -7.98 2.72
N ALA A 118 8.43 -7.17 3.53
CA ALA A 118 7.19 -7.55 4.18
C ALA A 118 6.10 -6.50 3.90
N GLY A 119 4.88 -6.98 3.63
CA GLY A 119 3.71 -6.14 3.43
C GLY A 119 2.62 -6.46 4.45
N ILE A 120 1.96 -5.43 4.94
CA ILE A 120 0.79 -5.60 5.80
C ILE A 120 -0.42 -4.88 5.22
N ASP A 121 -1.58 -5.42 5.51
CA ASP A 121 -2.87 -4.76 5.27
C ASP A 121 -3.87 -5.25 6.33
N ILE A 122 -4.87 -4.42 6.63
CA ILE A 122 -5.91 -4.82 7.58
C ILE A 122 -6.95 -5.76 6.97
N SER A 123 -7.11 -5.72 5.64
CA SER A 123 -8.06 -6.53 4.90
C SER A 123 -7.50 -7.91 4.54
N LYS A 124 -8.07 -8.94 5.15
CA LYS A 124 -7.77 -10.34 4.83
C LYS A 124 -8.05 -10.68 3.35
N SER A 125 -9.10 -10.09 2.78
CA SER A 125 -9.52 -10.39 1.41
C SER A 125 -8.48 -9.92 0.38
N ILE A 126 -7.90 -8.73 0.60
CA ILE A 126 -6.92 -8.15 -0.32
C ILE A 126 -5.55 -8.84 -0.18
N LEU A 127 -5.15 -9.22 1.04
CA LEU A 127 -3.88 -9.94 1.26
C LEU A 127 -3.84 -11.32 0.62
N ARG A 128 -5.00 -11.98 0.45
CA ARG A 128 -5.06 -13.21 -0.35
C ARG A 128 -4.63 -12.99 -1.79
N LEU A 129 -4.89 -11.80 -2.35
CA LEU A 129 -4.45 -11.44 -3.71
C LEU A 129 -2.95 -11.12 -3.72
N ALA A 130 -2.46 -10.33 -2.74
CA ALA A 130 -1.05 -10.01 -2.60
C ALA A 130 -0.17 -11.27 -2.48
N ALA A 131 -0.52 -12.18 -1.57
CA ALA A 131 0.21 -13.43 -1.36
C ALA A 131 0.12 -14.42 -2.53
N LYS A 132 -0.87 -14.27 -3.44
CA LYS A 132 -0.90 -15.01 -4.71
C LYS A 132 -0.02 -14.36 -5.76
N ARG A 133 0.04 -13.03 -5.79
CA ARG A 133 0.83 -12.23 -6.74
C ARG A 133 2.33 -12.44 -6.54
N GLU A 134 2.78 -12.39 -5.28
CA GLU A 134 4.20 -12.45 -4.96
C GLU A 134 4.48 -13.42 -3.79
N LYS A 135 5.26 -14.46 -4.06
CA LYS A 135 5.54 -15.57 -3.12
C LYS A 135 6.78 -15.35 -2.26
N GLN A 136 7.61 -14.40 -2.62
CA GLN A 136 8.89 -14.14 -1.95
C GLN A 136 8.80 -12.92 -0.99
N VAL A 137 7.59 -12.40 -0.79
CA VAL A 137 7.27 -11.36 0.19
C VAL A 137 6.52 -11.98 1.36
N GLU A 138 6.86 -11.57 2.57
CA GLU A 138 6.10 -11.93 3.76
C GLU A 138 4.87 -11.04 3.89
N PHE A 139 3.66 -11.62 3.97
CA PHE A 139 2.42 -10.85 4.11
C PHE A 139 1.70 -11.18 5.41
N ALA A 140 1.19 -10.16 6.11
CA ALA A 140 0.41 -10.34 7.32
C ALA A 140 -0.80 -9.41 7.40
N VAL A 141 -1.92 -9.93 7.91
CA VAL A 141 -3.04 -9.11 8.37
C VAL A 141 -2.59 -8.42 9.65
N ALA A 142 -2.46 -7.09 9.61
CA ALA A 142 -2.03 -6.26 10.73
C ALA A 142 -2.51 -4.81 10.56
N SER A 143 -2.39 -4.01 11.62
CA SER A 143 -2.71 -2.58 11.62
C SER A 143 -1.44 -1.74 11.38
N CYS A 144 -1.54 -0.69 10.57
CA CYS A 144 -0.47 0.31 10.43
C CYS A 144 -0.16 1.02 11.75
N TYR A 145 -1.15 1.13 12.65
CA TYR A 145 -0.99 1.76 13.95
C TYR A 145 -0.29 0.88 15.00
N HIS A 146 -0.03 -0.39 14.68
CA HIS A 146 0.73 -1.33 15.52
C HIS A 146 1.45 -2.32 14.60
N LEU A 147 2.53 -1.85 14.00
CA LEU A 147 3.31 -2.62 13.05
C LEU A 147 3.99 -3.82 13.71
N PRO A 148 3.80 -5.05 13.22
CA PRO A 148 4.42 -6.24 13.81
C PRO A 148 5.88 -6.40 13.39
N PHE A 149 6.68 -5.33 13.56
CA PHE A 149 8.09 -5.30 13.23
C PHE A 149 8.90 -4.74 14.41
N ALA A 150 10.18 -5.13 14.48
CA ALA A 150 11.09 -4.56 15.47
C ALA A 150 11.39 -3.09 15.18
N ASP A 151 11.83 -2.38 16.22
CA ASP A 151 12.38 -1.05 16.07
C ASP A 151 13.59 -1.10 15.13
N GLU A 152 13.79 -0.03 14.37
CA GLU A 152 14.94 0.18 13.52
C GLU A 152 15.29 -1.01 12.60
N THR A 153 14.25 -1.64 12.04
CA THR A 153 14.40 -2.81 11.15
C THR A 153 14.51 -2.41 9.67
N ALA A 154 13.73 -1.40 9.26
CA ALA A 154 13.56 -1.08 7.85
C ALA A 154 14.56 -0.05 7.34
N ASP A 155 15.10 -0.29 6.16
CA ASP A 155 15.85 0.71 5.39
C ASP A 155 14.89 1.66 4.64
N LEU A 156 13.70 1.15 4.28
CA LEU A 156 12.66 1.92 3.61
C LEU A 156 11.27 1.44 4.04
N LEU A 157 10.37 2.39 4.26
CA LEU A 157 8.94 2.16 4.47
C LEU A 157 8.15 2.85 3.36
N LEU A 158 7.23 2.12 2.75
CA LEU A 158 6.28 2.62 1.78
C LEU A 158 4.89 2.69 2.40
N ASP A 159 4.20 3.80 2.17
CA ASP A 159 2.78 3.99 2.41
C ASP A 159 2.13 4.54 1.14
N CYS A 160 1.33 3.70 0.46
CA CYS A 160 0.59 4.08 -0.73
C CYS A 160 -0.91 4.14 -0.42
N PHE A 161 -1.46 5.35 -0.20
CA PHE A 161 -2.90 5.58 0.01
C PHE A 161 -3.47 4.89 1.26
N SER A 162 -2.63 4.60 2.25
CA SER A 162 -3.03 3.97 3.50
C SER A 162 -3.02 4.99 4.67
N PRO A 163 -3.54 4.63 5.85
CA PRO A 163 -3.53 5.53 6.98
C PRO A 163 -2.12 5.83 7.48
N LEU A 164 -1.80 7.10 7.63
CA LEU A 164 -0.54 7.57 8.17
C LEU A 164 -0.41 7.26 9.67
N ALA A 165 0.54 6.44 10.06
CA ALA A 165 0.87 6.09 11.43
C ALA A 165 2.33 6.50 11.75
N ILE A 166 2.58 7.81 11.78
CA ILE A 166 3.93 8.39 11.75
C ILE A 166 4.83 7.91 12.88
N ASP A 167 4.30 7.71 14.10
CA ASP A 167 5.09 7.23 15.24
C ASP A 167 5.57 5.78 15.04
N GLU A 168 4.70 4.92 14.51
CA GLU A 168 5.05 3.54 14.15
C GLU A 168 6.04 3.50 12.98
N PHE A 169 5.86 4.38 11.98
CA PHE A 169 6.78 4.48 10.85
C PHE A 169 8.17 4.93 11.32
N ARG A 170 8.22 5.93 12.20
CA ARG A 170 9.47 6.36 12.85
C ARG A 170 10.11 5.23 13.67
N ARG A 171 9.32 4.48 14.44
CA ARG A 171 9.82 3.39 15.27
C ARG A 171 10.52 2.30 14.44
N VAL A 172 9.90 1.84 13.36
CA VAL A 172 10.41 0.69 12.58
C VAL A 172 11.52 1.04 11.61
N LEU A 173 11.65 2.30 11.20
CA LEU A 173 12.73 2.74 10.32
C LEU A 173 14.05 2.84 11.09
N LYS A 174 15.15 2.45 10.45
CA LYS A 174 16.52 2.73 10.92
C LYS A 174 16.80 4.22 10.88
N PRO A 175 17.70 4.77 11.74
CA PRO A 175 18.28 6.09 11.52
C PRO A 175 18.85 6.18 10.11
N GLY A 176 18.52 7.26 9.39
CA GLY A 176 18.87 7.42 7.97
C GLY A 176 18.04 6.64 6.98
N GLY A 177 17.09 5.81 7.43
CA GLY A 177 16.11 5.11 6.59
C GLY A 177 15.08 6.07 6.01
N HIS A 178 14.41 5.65 4.90
CA HIS A 178 13.51 6.50 4.14
C HIS A 178 12.05 6.10 4.30
N PHE A 179 11.19 7.10 4.40
CA PHE A 179 9.74 6.95 4.35
C PHE A 179 9.20 7.59 3.06
N LEU A 180 8.57 6.78 2.22
CA LEU A 180 7.87 7.24 1.02
C LEU A 180 6.36 7.21 1.26
N TYR A 181 5.75 8.38 1.18
CA TYR A 181 4.31 8.58 1.38
C TYR A 181 3.66 9.04 0.09
N VAL A 182 2.78 8.22 -0.47
CA VAL A 182 2.10 8.49 -1.74
C VAL A 182 0.67 8.92 -1.47
N VAL A 183 0.35 10.13 -1.93
CA VAL A 183 -0.99 10.72 -1.80
C VAL A 183 -1.50 11.21 -3.16
N PRO A 184 -2.82 11.35 -3.33
CA PRO A 184 -3.36 11.99 -4.53
C PRO A 184 -3.00 13.47 -4.54
N GLY A 185 -2.60 13.99 -5.71
CA GLY A 185 -2.42 15.42 -5.96
C GLY A 185 -3.76 16.16 -6.08
N ALA A 186 -3.71 17.50 -6.21
CA ALA A 186 -4.88 18.36 -6.23
C ALA A 186 -5.90 17.92 -7.29
N ASP A 187 -5.45 17.69 -8.52
CA ASP A 187 -6.31 17.38 -9.66
C ASP A 187 -6.48 15.86 -9.92
N HIS A 188 -6.15 15.03 -8.92
CA HIS A 188 -6.30 13.59 -9.07
C HIS A 188 -7.75 13.21 -9.38
N LEU A 189 -7.94 12.55 -10.53
CA LEU A 189 -9.23 12.09 -11.07
C LEU A 189 -10.26 13.22 -11.23
N TRP A 190 -9.79 14.41 -11.65
CA TRP A 190 -10.63 15.61 -11.73
C TRP A 190 -11.83 15.42 -12.68
N GLU A 191 -11.61 14.84 -13.86
CA GLU A 191 -12.67 14.59 -14.84
C GLU A 191 -13.73 13.64 -14.29
N LEU A 192 -13.31 12.58 -13.58
CA LEU A 192 -14.23 11.67 -12.90
C LEU A 192 -15.00 12.40 -11.80
N LYS A 193 -14.34 13.23 -10.96
CA LYS A 193 -15.00 14.01 -9.93
C LYS A 193 -16.09 14.92 -10.49
N ARG A 194 -15.84 15.57 -11.63
CA ARG A 194 -16.81 16.44 -12.32
C ARG A 194 -18.05 15.69 -12.81
N ILE A 195 -17.93 14.42 -13.12
CA ILE A 195 -19.05 13.55 -13.48
C ILE A 195 -19.82 13.12 -12.24
N LEU A 196 -19.12 12.76 -11.17
CA LEU A 196 -19.71 12.22 -9.96
C LEU A 196 -20.44 13.28 -9.10
N TYR A 197 -19.93 14.53 -9.06
CA TYR A 197 -20.38 15.58 -8.13
C TYR A 197 -20.77 16.85 -8.88
N ASP A 198 -21.84 17.49 -8.42
CA ASP A 198 -22.32 18.75 -8.99
C ASP A 198 -21.42 19.94 -8.61
N ALA A 199 -20.74 19.88 -7.46
CA ALA A 199 -19.76 20.86 -6.99
C ALA A 199 -18.46 20.15 -6.56
N PRO A 200 -17.64 19.68 -7.52
CA PRO A 200 -16.38 19.03 -7.19
C PRO A 200 -15.37 20.05 -6.66
N TYR A 201 -14.47 19.60 -5.79
CA TYR A 201 -13.35 20.39 -5.29
C TYR A 201 -12.04 19.63 -5.44
N PRO A 202 -10.89 20.33 -5.63
CA PRO A 202 -9.59 19.69 -5.69
C PRO A 202 -9.21 19.06 -4.35
N ASN A 203 -8.29 18.09 -4.37
CA ASN A 203 -7.72 17.59 -3.13
C ASN A 203 -6.84 18.67 -2.49
N GLU A 204 -6.80 18.70 -1.18
CA GLU A 204 -5.89 19.55 -0.45
C GLU A 204 -4.46 18.96 -0.53
N GLU A 205 -3.49 19.73 -0.97
CA GLU A 205 -2.08 19.37 -0.92
C GLU A 205 -1.45 19.94 0.35
N LYS A 206 -0.83 19.08 1.14
CA LYS A 206 -0.17 19.46 2.40
C LYS A 206 1.29 19.05 2.39
N GLU A 207 2.14 20.00 2.76
CA GLU A 207 3.53 19.75 3.09
C GLU A 207 3.65 19.75 4.62
N THR A 208 3.45 18.60 5.23
CA THR A 208 3.48 18.47 6.69
C THR A 208 4.83 17.95 7.15
N PRO A 209 5.61 18.73 7.90
CA PRO A 209 6.80 18.22 8.56
C PRO A 209 6.39 17.26 9.69
N TYR A 210 7.11 16.16 9.80
CA TYR A 210 6.91 15.20 10.89
C TYR A 210 8.13 15.17 11.81
N GLU A 211 7.90 15.13 13.12
CA GLU A 211 8.94 15.06 14.12
C GLU A 211 9.79 13.79 13.94
N GLY A 212 11.12 13.95 13.95
CA GLY A 212 12.07 12.85 13.72
C GLY A 212 12.33 12.52 12.26
N PHE A 213 11.81 13.34 11.33
CA PHE A 213 12.05 13.21 9.90
C PHE A 213 12.54 14.52 9.28
N THR A 214 13.41 14.40 8.28
CA THR A 214 13.74 15.48 7.36
C THR A 214 13.02 15.28 6.04
N TYR A 215 12.40 16.32 5.53
CA TYR A 215 11.81 16.33 4.19
C TYR A 215 12.94 16.38 3.15
N GLU A 216 13.01 15.39 2.24
CA GLU A 216 14.02 15.38 1.17
C GLU A 216 13.46 15.84 -0.17
N ALA A 217 12.24 15.41 -0.52
CA ALA A 217 11.62 15.76 -1.79
C ALA A 217 10.11 15.54 -1.80
N ILE A 218 9.43 16.26 -2.70
CA ILE A 218 8.09 15.94 -3.20
C ILE A 218 8.21 15.72 -4.70
N VAL A 219 7.84 14.53 -5.14
CA VAL A 219 7.91 14.15 -6.55
C VAL A 219 6.50 14.08 -7.12
N PRO A 220 6.12 15.03 -8.02
CA PRO A 220 4.85 14.94 -8.72
C PRO A 220 4.89 13.81 -9.75
N VAL A 221 3.76 13.11 -9.91
CA VAL A 221 3.56 12.07 -10.92
C VAL A 221 2.20 12.29 -11.56
N ASP A 222 2.20 12.92 -12.72
CA ASP A 222 1.00 13.32 -13.43
C ASP A 222 0.95 12.63 -14.79
N PHE A 223 -0.17 12.00 -15.13
CA PHE A 223 -0.38 11.33 -16.42
C PHE A 223 -1.87 11.13 -16.71
N THR A 224 -2.21 10.96 -17.97
CA THR A 224 -3.59 10.70 -18.40
C THR A 224 -3.89 9.20 -18.41
N LEU A 225 -5.02 8.82 -17.83
CA LEU A 225 -5.62 7.52 -17.96
C LEU A 225 -6.56 7.51 -19.17
N HIS A 226 -6.36 6.56 -20.07
CA HIS A 226 -7.24 6.33 -21.22
C HIS A 226 -8.11 5.09 -20.94
N LEU A 227 -9.29 5.29 -20.36
CA LEU A 227 -10.23 4.20 -20.05
C LEU A 227 -11.14 3.98 -21.25
N ALA A 228 -10.85 2.96 -22.05
CA ALA A 228 -11.47 2.72 -23.32
C ALA A 228 -12.85 2.05 -23.25
N ASN A 229 -13.31 1.68 -22.05
CA ASN A 229 -14.59 1.00 -21.87
C ASN A 229 -15.16 1.24 -20.46
N GLN A 230 -16.46 1.04 -20.35
CA GLN A 230 -17.21 1.25 -19.12
C GLN A 230 -16.73 0.34 -17.95
N ALA A 231 -16.27 -0.88 -18.24
CA ALA A 231 -15.78 -1.79 -17.19
C ALA A 231 -14.51 -1.26 -16.49
N ASP A 232 -13.64 -0.56 -17.21
CA ASP A 232 -12.44 0.06 -16.66
C ASP A 232 -12.78 1.32 -15.84
N ILE A 233 -13.76 2.10 -16.28
CA ILE A 233 -14.32 3.23 -15.52
C ILE A 233 -14.91 2.74 -14.19
N GLN A 234 -15.71 1.67 -14.24
CA GLN A 234 -16.26 1.03 -13.04
C GLN A 234 -15.19 0.52 -12.09
N SER A 235 -14.13 -0.09 -12.63
CA SER A 235 -13.03 -0.60 -11.81
C SER A 235 -12.29 0.55 -11.12
N LEU A 236 -12.01 1.65 -11.84
CA LEU A 236 -11.45 2.87 -11.25
C LEU A 236 -12.35 3.44 -10.17
N PHE A 237 -13.64 3.64 -10.45
CA PHE A 237 -14.60 4.17 -9.49
C PHE A 237 -14.66 3.32 -8.21
N ARG A 238 -14.84 2.00 -8.36
CA ARG A 238 -15.00 1.08 -7.23
C ARG A 238 -13.77 0.94 -6.35
N MET A 239 -12.55 1.12 -6.89
CA MET A 239 -11.34 1.03 -6.08
C MET A 239 -11.03 2.32 -5.30
N THR A 240 -11.81 3.37 -5.48
CA THR A 240 -11.66 4.65 -4.79
C THR A 240 -12.73 4.85 -3.72
N PRO A 241 -12.49 5.74 -2.71
CA PRO A 241 -13.51 6.10 -1.71
C PRO A 241 -14.77 6.76 -2.30
N TYR A 242 -14.75 7.16 -3.57
CA TYR A 242 -15.90 7.78 -4.24
C TYR A 242 -17.11 6.85 -4.28
N CYS A 243 -16.90 5.53 -4.42
CA CYS A 243 -18.00 4.56 -4.47
C CYS A 243 -18.91 4.58 -3.23
N TRP A 244 -18.43 5.09 -2.09
CA TRP A 244 -19.21 5.20 -0.85
C TRP A 244 -19.95 6.52 -0.67
N LYS A 245 -19.52 7.58 -1.38
CA LYS A 245 -19.96 8.96 -1.12
C LYS A 245 -20.68 9.60 -2.31
N THR A 246 -20.70 8.94 -3.49
CA THR A 246 -21.28 9.51 -4.70
C THR A 246 -22.81 9.42 -4.66
N PRO A 247 -23.53 10.54 -4.91
CA PRO A 247 -24.99 10.52 -5.09
C PRO A 247 -25.41 9.63 -6.26
N LYS A 248 -26.62 9.07 -6.18
CA LYS A 248 -27.15 8.17 -7.22
C LYS A 248 -27.09 8.78 -8.63
N ALA A 249 -27.46 10.06 -8.77
CA ALA A 249 -27.38 10.76 -10.05
C ALA A 249 -25.95 10.83 -10.63
N GLY A 250 -24.93 10.97 -9.77
CA GLY A 250 -23.51 10.93 -10.19
C GLY A 250 -23.09 9.54 -10.66
N VAL A 251 -23.57 8.49 -9.99
CA VAL A 251 -23.33 7.11 -10.42
C VAL A 251 -23.99 6.85 -11.78
N GLU A 252 -25.24 7.28 -11.98
CA GLU A 252 -25.95 7.13 -13.26
C GLU A 252 -25.23 7.88 -14.40
N ARG A 253 -24.70 9.09 -14.15
CA ARG A 253 -23.88 9.82 -15.13
C ARG A 253 -22.61 9.04 -15.51
N MET A 254 -21.92 8.47 -14.54
CA MET A 254 -20.70 7.70 -14.76
C MET A 254 -21.02 6.37 -15.48
N GLU A 255 -22.14 5.71 -15.17
CA GLU A 255 -22.54 4.46 -15.82
C GLU A 255 -22.95 4.65 -17.29
N ALA A 256 -23.32 5.86 -17.68
CA ALA A 256 -23.63 6.20 -19.07
C ALA A 256 -22.39 6.45 -19.95
N LEU A 257 -21.17 6.45 -19.38
CA LEU A 257 -19.96 6.67 -20.15
C LEU A 257 -19.51 5.40 -20.87
N GLU A 258 -19.10 5.54 -22.12
CA GLU A 258 -18.46 4.49 -22.91
C GLU A 258 -16.94 4.48 -22.74
N ASN A 259 -16.34 5.64 -22.56
CA ASN A 259 -14.90 5.85 -22.35
C ASN A 259 -14.68 7.07 -21.46
N LEU A 260 -13.48 7.20 -20.92
CA LEU A 260 -13.08 8.37 -20.10
C LEU A 260 -11.58 8.59 -20.19
N ASP A 261 -11.18 9.79 -20.58
CA ASP A 261 -9.84 10.30 -20.35
C ASP A 261 -9.84 11.04 -19.01
N CYS A 262 -8.94 10.64 -18.10
CA CYS A 262 -8.93 11.15 -16.75
C CYS A 262 -7.50 11.40 -16.25
N GLN A 263 -7.27 12.56 -15.65
CA GLN A 263 -5.97 12.90 -15.07
C GLN A 263 -5.71 12.09 -13.80
N ALA A 264 -4.64 11.29 -13.81
CA ALA A 264 -4.06 10.73 -12.59
C ALA A 264 -2.94 11.64 -12.10
N SER A 265 -3.08 12.18 -10.90
CA SER A 265 -2.11 13.08 -10.26
C SER A 265 -1.77 12.57 -8.88
N PHE A 266 -0.47 12.39 -8.61
CA PHE A 266 0.03 11.89 -7.33
C PHE A 266 1.20 12.74 -6.85
N ARG A 267 1.44 12.70 -5.53
CA ARG A 267 2.62 13.25 -4.88
C ARG A 267 3.31 12.14 -4.10
N ILE A 268 4.58 11.91 -4.38
CA ILE A 268 5.44 11.04 -3.59
C ILE A 268 6.26 11.93 -2.66
N HIS A 269 5.90 11.92 -1.39
CA HIS A 269 6.66 12.60 -0.36
C HIS A 269 7.77 11.69 0.14
N ILE A 270 9.01 12.16 0.10
CA ILE A 270 10.19 11.41 0.52
C ILE A 270 10.76 12.05 1.78
N PHE A 271 10.78 11.29 2.84
CA PHE A 271 11.33 11.68 4.12
C PHE A 271 12.50 10.77 4.49
N LYS A 272 13.45 11.31 5.24
CA LYS A 272 14.55 10.58 5.85
C LYS A 272 14.42 10.65 7.36
N LYS A 273 14.50 9.50 8.05
CA LYS A 273 14.56 9.47 9.51
C LYS A 273 15.88 10.03 10.01
N LEU A 274 15.80 10.92 11.01
CA LEU A 274 16.94 11.53 11.71
C LEU A 274 17.66 10.54 12.62
#